data_d7ea3743c97a4d4e6d00af8d3d2579d2
#
_entry.id   d7ea3743c97a4d4e6d00af8d3d2579d2
#
_cell.length_a   1.000
_cell.length_b   1.000
_cell.length_c   1.000
_cell.angle_alpha   90.00
_cell.angle_beta   90.00
_cell.angle_gamma   90.00
#
_symmetry.space_group_name_H-M   'P 1'
#
loop_
_entity.id
_entity.type
_entity.pdbx_description
1 polymer ?
#
loop_
_entity_poly.entity_id
_entity_poly.type
_entity_poly.pdbx_seq_one_letter_code
_entity_poly.pdbx_strand_id
1 'polypeptide(L)'
;MKNLYDVIIVGGGPAGLSAAYSAWQNGAESILVIERDRELGGILQQCIHNGFGLHHFKEELTGPGYAYRCIEMIKDKPEIETLVDTMVLEVLQDKTVIAVSPEHGLLKIAGRTVILTMGCRERTRGAIRIPGERPAGVFTAGAAQRMVNMEGYLPGHKIVILGSGDIGLIMARRMSLEGCKVHAVLEICPFSNGLTRNIVQCLDDYDIPLYLSHTITKIHGRDRVTGVTVAKVNEKMQPIAGTEFDIECDTLLLSVGLIPENELSRSLDLEMHPLTSGPIVDQRRRTSLPGFYAAGNVCLLYTSDAA
;
A
#
# COMPACT_ATOMS: atom_id res chain seq x y z
N MET A 1 1.05 -27.55 -11.55
CA MET A 1 1.21 -27.44 -10.08
C MET A 1 1.79 -28.70 -9.47
N LYS A 2 2.72 -28.56 -8.51
CA LYS A 2 3.33 -29.70 -7.80
C LYS A 2 2.52 -30.03 -6.53
N ASN A 3 2.65 -31.26 -6.02
CA ASN A 3 1.98 -31.67 -4.78
C ASN A 3 2.64 -31.05 -3.53
N LEU A 4 3.91 -30.69 -3.60
CA LEU A 4 4.68 -30.09 -2.52
C LEU A 4 5.71 -29.13 -3.10
N TYR A 5 5.78 -27.92 -2.54
CA TYR A 5 6.79 -26.91 -2.88
C TYR A 5 7.81 -26.76 -1.75
N ASP A 6 9.06 -26.49 -2.11
CA ASP A 6 10.07 -26.11 -1.11
C ASP A 6 9.75 -24.76 -0.47
N VAL A 7 9.27 -23.82 -1.31
CA VAL A 7 8.90 -22.47 -0.84
C VAL A 7 7.59 -22.06 -1.49
N ILE A 8 6.64 -21.62 -0.67
CA ILE A 8 5.43 -20.92 -1.12
C ILE A 8 5.54 -19.45 -0.66
N ILE A 9 5.34 -18.52 -1.58
CA ILE A 9 5.40 -17.09 -1.33
C ILE A 9 4.02 -16.50 -1.56
N VAL A 10 3.48 -15.85 -0.53
CA VAL A 10 2.18 -15.21 -0.56
C VAL A 10 2.35 -13.72 -0.82
N GLY A 11 2.01 -13.29 -2.04
CA GLY A 11 2.17 -11.92 -2.54
C GLY A 11 3.28 -11.79 -3.58
N GLY A 12 2.92 -11.42 -4.81
CA GLY A 12 3.80 -11.25 -5.97
C GLY A 12 4.34 -9.82 -6.15
N GLY A 13 4.36 -9.02 -5.08
CA GLY A 13 5.01 -7.71 -5.08
C GLY A 13 6.54 -7.80 -5.03
N PRO A 14 7.27 -6.67 -4.98
CA PRO A 14 8.74 -6.66 -5.04
C PRO A 14 9.40 -7.51 -3.95
N ALA A 15 8.85 -7.56 -2.75
CA ALA A 15 9.37 -8.38 -1.66
C ALA A 15 9.23 -9.88 -1.97
N GLY A 16 8.08 -10.30 -2.52
CA GLY A 16 7.85 -11.70 -2.91
C GLY A 16 8.70 -12.13 -4.09
N LEU A 17 8.83 -11.29 -5.12
CA LEU A 17 9.68 -11.55 -6.28
C LEU A 17 11.16 -11.66 -5.90
N SER A 18 11.63 -10.78 -5.02
CA SER A 18 13.00 -10.84 -4.49
C SER A 18 13.22 -12.10 -3.63
N ALA A 19 12.21 -12.50 -2.84
CA ALA A 19 12.27 -13.73 -2.06
C ALA A 19 12.32 -14.97 -2.96
N ALA A 20 11.52 -15.02 -4.04
CA ALA A 20 11.53 -16.10 -5.03
C ALA A 20 12.90 -16.23 -5.70
N TYR A 21 13.44 -15.12 -6.17
CA TYR A 21 14.77 -15.10 -6.79
C TYR A 21 15.87 -15.55 -5.82
N SER A 22 15.84 -15.03 -4.58
CA SER A 22 16.80 -15.43 -3.55
C SER A 22 16.69 -16.92 -3.18
N ALA A 23 15.49 -17.47 -3.06
CA ALA A 23 15.28 -18.89 -2.79
C ALA A 23 15.85 -19.75 -3.93
N TRP A 24 15.61 -19.39 -5.18
CA TRP A 24 16.19 -20.05 -6.36
C TRP A 24 17.71 -19.99 -6.35
N GLN A 25 18.31 -18.82 -6.11
CA GLN A 25 19.78 -18.68 -6.02
C GLN A 25 20.41 -19.57 -4.94
N ASN A 26 19.67 -19.88 -3.88
CA ASN A 26 20.12 -20.74 -2.80
C ASN A 26 19.67 -22.20 -2.94
N GLY A 27 19.26 -22.62 -4.15
CA GLY A 27 19.07 -24.02 -4.49
C GLY A 27 17.69 -24.59 -4.17
N ALA A 28 16.66 -23.76 -3.99
CA ALA A 28 15.29 -24.27 -3.93
C ALA A 28 14.86 -24.76 -5.32
N GLU A 29 14.34 -25.99 -5.40
CA GLU A 29 14.00 -26.68 -6.65
C GLU A 29 12.53 -26.52 -7.03
N SER A 30 11.71 -25.99 -6.12
CA SER A 30 10.29 -25.80 -6.35
C SER A 30 9.78 -24.62 -5.54
N ILE A 31 9.47 -23.52 -6.23
CA ILE A 31 9.03 -22.25 -5.65
C ILE A 31 7.70 -21.87 -6.28
N LEU A 32 6.74 -21.50 -5.46
CA LEU A 32 5.45 -21.01 -5.91
C LEU A 32 5.21 -19.59 -5.39
N VAL A 33 4.94 -18.66 -6.29
CA VAL A 33 4.49 -17.30 -5.95
C VAL A 33 2.99 -17.21 -6.23
N ILE A 34 2.21 -16.83 -5.21
CA ILE A 34 0.75 -16.66 -5.33
C ILE A 34 0.43 -15.16 -5.23
N GLU A 35 -0.20 -14.60 -6.26
CA GLU A 35 -0.59 -13.20 -6.33
C GLU A 35 -2.10 -13.07 -6.56
N ARG A 36 -2.74 -12.20 -5.76
CA ARG A 36 -4.18 -11.96 -5.86
C ARG A 36 -4.60 -11.09 -7.04
N ASP A 37 -3.71 -10.24 -7.53
CA ASP A 37 -3.97 -9.41 -8.70
C ASP A 37 -3.73 -10.21 -10.01
N ARG A 38 -4.19 -9.67 -11.12
CA ARG A 38 -4.06 -10.28 -12.45
C ARG A 38 -2.63 -10.30 -12.96
N GLU A 39 -1.74 -9.56 -12.34
CA GLU A 39 -0.34 -9.45 -12.71
C GLU A 39 0.57 -9.34 -11.48
N LEU A 40 1.83 -9.73 -11.65
CA LEU A 40 2.88 -9.56 -10.66
C LEU A 40 3.31 -8.09 -10.53
N GLY A 41 4.02 -7.75 -9.45
CA GLY A 41 4.55 -6.42 -9.19
C GLY A 41 3.84 -5.68 -8.05
N GLY A 42 2.64 -6.14 -7.67
CA GLY A 42 1.87 -5.58 -6.56
C GLY A 42 1.61 -4.09 -6.74
N ILE A 43 1.71 -3.32 -5.64
CA ILE A 43 1.42 -1.87 -5.62
C ILE A 43 2.28 -1.04 -6.59
N LEU A 44 3.43 -1.55 -7.02
CA LEU A 44 4.30 -0.83 -7.96
C LEU A 44 3.63 -0.58 -9.31
N GLN A 45 2.72 -1.44 -9.75
CA GLN A 45 2.04 -1.30 -11.03
C GLN A 45 1.24 0.01 -11.16
N GLN A 46 0.71 0.52 -10.06
CA GLN A 46 -0.01 1.79 -10.05
C GLN A 46 0.89 3.01 -9.78
N CYS A 47 2.13 2.82 -9.36
CA CYS A 47 3.07 3.88 -9.00
C CYS A 47 3.85 4.38 -10.22
N ILE A 48 3.19 5.11 -11.14
CA ILE A 48 3.79 5.55 -12.41
C ILE A 48 4.80 6.70 -12.27
N HIS A 49 4.98 7.25 -11.07
CA HIS A 49 6.01 8.26 -10.80
C HIS A 49 7.41 7.66 -10.70
N ASN A 50 8.42 8.48 -10.90
CA ASN A 50 9.83 8.12 -10.76
C ASN A 50 10.26 8.06 -9.28
N GLY A 51 11.46 7.52 -9.05
CA GLY A 51 12.12 7.47 -7.73
C GLY A 51 12.42 6.05 -7.23
N PHE A 52 12.04 5.03 -7.98
CA PHE A 52 12.35 3.64 -7.68
C PHE A 52 13.70 3.22 -8.29
N GLY A 53 14.32 2.20 -7.72
CA GLY A 53 15.49 1.52 -8.32
C GLY A 53 16.84 2.13 -8.05
N LEU A 54 16.94 3.36 -7.57
CA LEU A 54 18.22 4.08 -7.37
C LEU A 54 19.22 3.30 -6.49
N HIS A 55 18.75 2.69 -5.42
CA HIS A 55 19.61 1.92 -4.51
C HIS A 55 19.91 0.52 -5.02
N HIS A 56 18.93 -0.17 -5.56
CA HIS A 56 19.03 -1.57 -5.96
C HIS A 56 19.58 -1.75 -7.39
N PHE A 57 18.98 -1.07 -8.36
CA PHE A 57 19.36 -1.18 -9.78
C PHE A 57 20.34 -0.10 -10.25
N LYS A 58 20.62 0.91 -9.41
CA LYS A 58 21.46 2.09 -9.76
C LYS A 58 20.90 2.87 -10.95
N GLU A 59 19.60 2.80 -11.15
CA GLU A 59 18.86 3.42 -12.22
C GLU A 59 17.58 4.02 -11.67
N GLU A 60 17.18 5.20 -12.16
CA GLU A 60 15.90 5.79 -11.77
C GLU A 60 14.77 5.18 -12.62
N LEU A 61 13.85 4.51 -11.96
CA LEU A 61 12.74 3.80 -12.59
C LEU A 61 11.40 4.34 -12.09
N THR A 62 10.35 4.12 -12.88
CA THR A 62 8.96 4.17 -12.39
C THR A 62 8.63 2.90 -11.61
N GLY A 63 7.53 2.88 -10.86
CA GLY A 63 7.06 1.68 -10.17
C GLY A 63 6.89 0.48 -11.11
N PRO A 64 6.15 0.60 -12.25
CA PRO A 64 6.04 -0.47 -13.24
C PRO A 64 7.40 -0.89 -13.83
N GLY A 65 8.30 0.06 -14.07
CA GLY A 65 9.66 -0.24 -14.53
C GLY A 65 10.45 -1.06 -13.51
N TYR A 66 10.33 -0.74 -12.23
CA TYR A 66 10.95 -1.53 -11.15
C TYR A 66 10.31 -2.92 -11.04
N ALA A 67 8.98 -3.01 -11.09
CA ALA A 67 8.26 -4.28 -11.08
C ALA A 67 8.69 -5.18 -12.24
N TYR A 68 8.78 -4.62 -13.44
CA TYR A 68 9.25 -5.32 -14.62
C TYR A 68 10.65 -5.93 -14.42
N ARG A 69 11.60 -5.15 -13.87
CA ARG A 69 12.95 -5.65 -13.57
C ARG A 69 12.94 -6.82 -12.58
N CYS A 70 12.09 -6.73 -11.53
CA CYS A 70 11.95 -7.84 -10.58
C CYS A 70 11.31 -9.09 -11.22
N ILE A 71 10.34 -8.92 -12.11
CA ILE A 71 9.69 -10.02 -12.85
C ILE A 71 10.69 -10.69 -13.78
N GLU A 72 11.49 -9.94 -14.53
CA GLU A 72 12.51 -10.48 -15.44
C GLU A 72 13.58 -11.32 -14.69
N MET A 73 13.84 -11.03 -13.41
CA MET A 73 14.77 -11.85 -12.60
C MET A 73 14.29 -13.30 -12.41
N ILE A 74 12.98 -13.53 -12.45
CA ILE A 74 12.38 -14.85 -12.19
C ILE A 74 11.79 -15.52 -13.43
N LYS A 75 11.51 -14.78 -14.48
CA LYS A 75 10.73 -15.20 -15.66
C LYS A 75 11.22 -16.49 -16.32
N ASP A 76 12.54 -16.64 -16.46
CA ASP A 76 13.15 -17.78 -17.17
C ASP A 76 13.67 -18.85 -16.19
N LYS A 77 13.07 -18.97 -15.02
CA LYS A 77 13.42 -19.95 -13.99
C LYS A 77 12.34 -21.02 -13.90
N PRO A 78 12.56 -22.23 -14.47
CA PRO A 78 11.57 -23.30 -14.47
C PRO A 78 11.22 -23.81 -13.06
N GLU A 79 12.07 -23.52 -12.07
CA GLU A 79 11.82 -23.85 -10.66
C GLU A 79 10.80 -22.94 -10.00
N ILE A 80 10.52 -21.76 -10.60
CA ILE A 80 9.61 -20.75 -10.05
C ILE A 80 8.30 -20.77 -10.85
N GLU A 81 7.26 -21.23 -10.20
CA GLU A 81 5.87 -21.17 -10.68
C GLU A 81 5.17 -19.93 -10.13
N THR A 82 4.30 -19.30 -10.92
CA THR A 82 3.50 -18.15 -10.49
C THR A 82 2.02 -18.41 -10.71
N LEU A 83 1.20 -18.14 -9.72
CA LEU A 83 -0.26 -18.12 -9.80
C LEU A 83 -0.76 -16.70 -9.56
N VAL A 84 -1.20 -16.03 -10.61
CA VAL A 84 -1.88 -14.74 -10.54
C VAL A 84 -3.39 -14.92 -10.44
N ASP A 85 -4.13 -13.84 -10.20
CA ASP A 85 -5.59 -13.87 -10.00
C ASP A 85 -5.99 -14.95 -8.97
N THR A 86 -5.16 -15.15 -7.96
CA THR A 86 -5.29 -16.23 -6.98
C THR A 86 -5.19 -15.67 -5.57
N MET A 87 -6.31 -15.73 -4.85
CA MET A 87 -6.41 -15.22 -3.47
C MET A 87 -6.12 -16.31 -2.46
N VAL A 88 -5.11 -16.10 -1.63
CA VAL A 88 -4.86 -16.95 -0.45
C VAL A 88 -5.90 -16.61 0.61
N LEU A 89 -6.66 -17.61 1.03
CA LEU A 89 -7.73 -17.48 2.03
C LEU A 89 -7.21 -17.80 3.44
N GLU A 90 -6.36 -18.82 3.53
CA GLU A 90 -5.86 -19.34 4.80
C GLU A 90 -4.48 -19.96 4.63
N VAL A 91 -3.67 -19.89 5.67
CA VAL A 91 -2.40 -20.60 5.79
C VAL A 91 -2.43 -21.38 7.10
N LEU A 92 -2.18 -22.69 7.02
CA LEU A 92 -2.21 -23.56 8.19
C LEU A 92 -0.80 -23.72 8.78
N GLN A 93 -0.71 -24.09 10.06
CA GLN A 93 0.57 -24.28 10.76
C GLN A 93 1.42 -25.42 10.19
N ASP A 94 0.80 -26.40 9.51
CA ASP A 94 1.49 -27.44 8.77
C ASP A 94 2.06 -26.99 7.41
N LYS A 95 1.94 -25.67 7.12
CA LYS A 95 2.37 -25.00 5.89
C LYS A 95 1.52 -25.36 4.66
N THR A 96 0.31 -25.81 4.88
CA THR A 96 -0.70 -25.91 3.83
C THR A 96 -1.29 -24.52 3.56
N VAL A 97 -1.29 -24.10 2.31
CA VAL A 97 -1.90 -22.86 1.83
C VAL A 97 -3.21 -23.19 1.13
N ILE A 98 -4.30 -22.55 1.57
CA ILE A 98 -5.62 -22.64 0.95
C ILE A 98 -5.84 -21.38 0.13
N ALA A 99 -6.07 -21.53 -1.16
CA ALA A 99 -6.24 -20.42 -2.09
C ALA A 99 -7.42 -20.67 -3.02
N VAL A 100 -7.92 -19.62 -3.67
CA VAL A 100 -8.97 -19.68 -4.66
C VAL A 100 -8.62 -18.86 -5.88
N SER A 101 -8.88 -19.41 -7.07
CA SER A 101 -8.75 -18.68 -8.33
C SER A 101 -9.93 -18.98 -9.26
N PRO A 102 -10.21 -18.09 -10.24
CA PRO A 102 -11.23 -18.36 -11.26
C PRO A 102 -10.90 -19.59 -12.12
N GLU A 103 -9.63 -19.83 -12.41
CA GLU A 103 -9.20 -20.91 -13.29
C GLU A 103 -9.20 -22.27 -12.60
N HIS A 104 -8.75 -22.33 -11.34
CA HIS A 104 -8.50 -23.62 -10.66
C HIS A 104 -9.49 -23.91 -9.52
N GLY A 105 -10.38 -22.95 -9.19
CA GLY A 105 -11.28 -23.08 -8.05
C GLY A 105 -10.54 -23.06 -6.71
N LEU A 106 -10.96 -23.88 -5.77
CA LEU A 106 -10.35 -24.01 -4.45
C LEU A 106 -9.11 -24.92 -4.52
N LEU A 107 -7.99 -24.37 -4.11
CA LEU A 107 -6.68 -25.02 -4.10
C LEU A 107 -6.24 -25.32 -2.66
N LYS A 108 -5.62 -26.48 -2.47
CA LYS A 108 -4.91 -26.85 -1.24
C LYS A 108 -3.49 -27.24 -1.60
N ILE A 109 -2.52 -26.40 -1.22
CA ILE A 109 -1.14 -26.47 -1.68
C ILE A 109 -0.22 -26.67 -0.47
N ALA A 110 0.60 -27.72 -0.47
CA ALA A 110 1.55 -27.98 0.60
C ALA A 110 2.91 -27.34 0.34
N GLY A 111 3.53 -26.77 1.36
CA GLY A 111 4.88 -26.21 1.32
C GLY A 111 5.76 -26.69 2.46
N ARG A 112 7.07 -26.65 2.26
CA ARG A 112 8.07 -26.86 3.34
C ARG A 112 8.32 -25.57 4.10
N THR A 113 8.21 -24.43 3.40
CA THR A 113 8.41 -23.08 3.90
C THR A 113 7.35 -22.16 3.31
N VAL A 114 6.84 -21.21 4.11
CA VAL A 114 5.94 -20.16 3.65
C VAL A 114 6.56 -18.79 3.94
N ILE A 115 6.55 -17.91 2.93
CA ILE A 115 7.02 -16.52 3.05
C ILE A 115 5.83 -15.60 2.85
N LEU A 116 5.54 -14.76 3.85
CA LEU A 116 4.45 -13.81 3.86
C LEU A 116 4.95 -12.45 3.34
N THR A 117 4.43 -12.01 2.19
CA THR A 117 4.83 -10.76 1.52
C THR A 117 3.62 -9.97 1.00
N MET A 118 2.48 -10.06 1.72
CA MET A 118 1.21 -9.49 1.31
C MET A 118 1.18 -7.96 1.32
N GLY A 119 2.23 -7.30 1.83
CA GLY A 119 2.30 -5.84 1.85
C GLY A 119 1.40 -5.20 2.91
N CYS A 120 0.85 -4.04 2.56
CA CYS A 120 0.00 -3.24 3.43
C CYS A 120 -1.16 -2.62 2.65
N ARG A 121 -2.15 -2.13 3.38
CA ARG A 121 -3.24 -1.29 2.88
C ARG A 121 -3.26 0.06 3.60
N GLU A 122 -3.91 1.04 3.02
CA GLU A 122 -4.05 2.36 3.60
C GLU A 122 -5.12 2.40 4.71
N ARG A 123 -4.94 3.29 5.67
CA ARG A 123 -5.97 3.60 6.66
C ARG A 123 -7.15 4.27 6.00
N THR A 124 -8.33 3.71 6.22
CA THR A 124 -9.59 4.26 5.70
C THR A 124 -10.16 5.32 6.63
N ARG A 125 -11.19 6.04 6.16
CA ARG A 125 -12.01 6.95 6.99
C ARG A 125 -12.46 6.31 8.31
N GLY A 126 -12.88 5.04 8.25
CA GLY A 126 -13.36 4.31 9.44
C GLY A 126 -12.25 4.08 10.46
N ALA A 127 -11.02 3.83 10.01
CA ALA A 127 -9.87 3.64 10.88
C ALA A 127 -9.49 4.91 11.67
N ILE A 128 -9.63 6.10 11.05
CA ILE A 128 -9.34 7.40 11.68
C ILE A 128 -10.59 8.12 12.22
N ARG A 129 -11.78 7.50 12.07
CA ARG A 129 -13.05 7.93 12.65
C ARG A 129 -13.45 9.37 12.33
N ILE A 130 -13.25 9.85 11.10
CA ILE A 130 -13.69 11.20 10.70
C ILE A 130 -15.22 11.29 10.84
N PRO A 131 -15.74 12.27 11.60
CA PRO A 131 -17.17 12.46 11.77
C PRO A 131 -17.89 12.90 10.49
N GLY A 132 -19.21 12.88 10.52
CA GLY A 132 -20.08 13.33 9.43
C GLY A 132 -20.74 12.20 8.68
N GLU A 133 -21.39 12.55 7.57
CA GLU A 133 -22.13 11.64 6.71
C GLU A 133 -21.22 10.67 5.97
N ARG A 134 -21.77 9.65 5.32
CA ARG A 134 -21.01 8.63 4.57
C ARG A 134 -21.32 8.66 3.07
N PRO A 135 -21.10 9.78 2.39
CA PRO A 135 -21.33 9.89 0.96
C PRO A 135 -20.28 9.13 0.15
N ALA A 136 -20.55 8.91 -1.14
CA ALA A 136 -19.52 8.59 -2.13
C ALA A 136 -18.49 9.73 -2.24
N GLY A 137 -17.29 9.46 -2.78
CA GLY A 137 -16.25 10.48 -2.99
C GLY A 137 -15.18 10.54 -1.88
N VAL A 138 -15.20 9.61 -0.92
CA VAL A 138 -14.10 9.46 0.05
C VAL A 138 -13.30 8.21 -0.31
N PHE A 139 -12.04 8.41 -0.70
CA PHE A 139 -11.13 7.35 -1.12
C PHE A 139 -9.82 7.42 -0.34
N THR A 140 -9.10 6.32 -0.24
CA THR A 140 -7.67 6.39 0.10
C THR A 140 -6.89 6.89 -1.12
N ALA A 141 -5.74 7.51 -0.89
CA ALA A 141 -4.92 8.07 -1.97
C ALA A 141 -4.45 6.99 -2.95
N GLY A 142 -4.08 5.80 -2.45
CA GLY A 142 -3.69 4.67 -3.30
C GLY A 142 -4.86 4.05 -4.07
N ALA A 143 -6.08 4.03 -3.52
CA ALA A 143 -7.25 3.61 -4.29
C ALA A 143 -7.53 4.58 -5.45
N ALA A 144 -7.44 5.90 -5.19
CA ALA A 144 -7.55 6.91 -6.25
C ALA A 144 -6.42 6.79 -7.28
N GLN A 145 -5.20 6.48 -6.84
CA GLN A 145 -4.06 6.23 -7.71
C GLN A 145 -4.32 5.06 -8.67
N ARG A 146 -4.85 3.94 -8.17
CA ARG A 146 -5.25 2.81 -9.02
C ARG A 146 -6.33 3.20 -10.02
N MET A 147 -7.38 3.87 -9.57
CA MET A 147 -8.48 4.32 -10.44
C MET A 147 -7.95 5.14 -11.63
N VAL A 148 -7.06 6.09 -11.36
CA VAL A 148 -6.53 6.99 -12.42
C VAL A 148 -5.49 6.29 -13.28
N ASN A 149 -4.52 5.61 -12.67
CA ASN A 149 -3.34 5.13 -13.38
C ASN A 149 -3.54 3.78 -14.07
N MET A 150 -4.44 2.94 -13.57
CA MET A 150 -4.68 1.59 -14.11
C MET A 150 -6.06 1.43 -14.75
N GLU A 151 -7.09 2.06 -14.17
CA GLU A 151 -8.48 1.83 -14.61
C GLU A 151 -9.00 2.97 -15.50
N GLY A 152 -8.31 4.12 -15.55
CA GLY A 152 -8.71 5.28 -16.39
C GLY A 152 -9.91 6.06 -15.85
N TYR A 153 -10.20 5.98 -14.54
CA TYR A 153 -11.32 6.69 -13.92
C TYR A 153 -10.85 7.82 -13.02
N LEU A 154 -11.51 8.99 -13.12
CA LEU A 154 -11.31 10.07 -12.16
C LEU A 154 -12.19 9.87 -10.92
N PRO A 155 -11.64 9.98 -9.70
CA PRO A 155 -12.43 9.88 -8.47
C PRO A 155 -13.37 11.08 -8.27
N GLY A 156 -13.06 12.23 -8.89
CA GLY A 156 -13.83 13.47 -8.89
C GLY A 156 -13.02 14.64 -9.44
N HIS A 157 -13.50 15.86 -9.28
CA HIS A 157 -12.93 17.04 -9.92
C HIS A 157 -12.46 18.14 -8.95
N LYS A 158 -13.07 18.24 -7.77
CA LYS A 158 -12.74 19.19 -6.70
C LYS A 158 -12.23 18.41 -5.49
N ILE A 159 -10.93 18.43 -5.26
CA ILE A 159 -10.27 17.49 -4.37
C ILE A 159 -9.68 18.17 -3.15
N VAL A 160 -9.88 17.59 -1.99
CA VAL A 160 -9.11 17.85 -0.76
C VAL A 160 -8.36 16.59 -0.39
N ILE A 161 -7.12 16.73 0.06
CA ILE A 161 -6.26 15.60 0.46
C ILE A 161 -5.96 15.76 1.95
N LEU A 162 -6.16 14.70 2.73
CA LEU A 162 -5.75 14.62 4.13
C LEU A 162 -4.52 13.73 4.26
N GLY A 163 -3.43 14.33 4.73
CA GLY A 163 -2.10 13.73 4.88
C GLY A 163 -1.12 14.19 3.81
N SER A 164 0.04 14.68 4.24
CA SER A 164 1.12 15.21 3.41
C SER A 164 2.32 14.25 3.30
N GLY A 165 2.10 12.95 3.49
CA GLY A 165 3.07 11.93 3.09
C GLY A 165 3.24 11.88 1.57
N ASP A 166 4.29 11.21 1.08
CA ASP A 166 4.63 11.22 -0.35
C ASP A 166 3.48 10.82 -1.27
N ILE A 167 2.68 9.81 -0.91
CA ILE A 167 1.51 9.41 -1.71
C ILE A 167 0.49 10.54 -1.82
N GLY A 168 0.21 11.26 -0.73
CA GLY A 168 -0.70 12.41 -0.74
C GLY A 168 -0.21 13.53 -1.66
N LEU A 169 1.10 13.86 -1.58
CA LEU A 169 1.73 14.86 -2.43
C LEU A 169 1.74 14.45 -3.91
N ILE A 170 2.14 13.22 -4.20
CA ILE A 170 2.15 12.67 -5.57
C ILE A 170 0.75 12.68 -6.16
N MET A 171 -0.27 12.34 -5.38
CA MET A 171 -1.65 12.37 -5.85
C MET A 171 -2.16 13.80 -6.03
N ALA A 172 -1.73 14.79 -5.24
CA ALA A 172 -2.06 16.18 -5.49
C ALA A 172 -1.60 16.62 -6.88
N ARG A 173 -0.33 16.36 -7.23
CA ARG A 173 0.21 16.60 -8.56
C ARG A 173 -0.51 15.80 -9.64
N ARG A 174 -0.71 14.49 -9.41
CA ARG A 174 -1.34 13.61 -10.39
C ARG A 174 -2.75 14.06 -10.77
N MET A 175 -3.57 14.41 -9.75
CA MET A 175 -4.92 14.90 -9.99
C MET A 175 -4.94 16.24 -10.71
N SER A 176 -4.00 17.14 -10.41
CA SER A 176 -3.86 18.41 -11.13
C SER A 176 -3.51 18.20 -12.60
N LEU A 177 -2.63 17.24 -12.91
CA LEU A 177 -2.29 16.87 -14.30
C LEU A 177 -3.47 16.28 -15.08
N GLU A 178 -4.41 15.65 -14.39
CA GLU A 178 -5.66 15.15 -14.97
C GLU A 178 -6.76 16.24 -15.09
N GLY A 179 -6.42 17.50 -14.80
CA GLY A 179 -7.34 18.63 -14.90
C GLY A 179 -8.29 18.80 -13.71
N CYS A 180 -8.05 18.10 -12.61
CA CYS A 180 -8.81 18.29 -11.37
C CYS A 180 -8.28 19.51 -10.62
N LYS A 181 -9.18 20.18 -9.85
CA LYS A 181 -8.79 21.23 -8.93
C LYS A 181 -8.50 20.64 -7.55
N VAL A 182 -7.24 20.64 -7.16
CA VAL A 182 -6.85 20.29 -5.78
C VAL A 182 -6.90 21.57 -4.94
N HIS A 183 -7.84 21.63 -4.00
CA HIS A 183 -8.09 22.83 -3.19
C HIS A 183 -7.11 22.98 -2.04
N ALA A 184 -6.69 21.87 -1.45
CA ALA A 184 -5.75 21.86 -0.33
C ALA A 184 -5.20 20.47 -0.04
N VAL A 185 -3.99 20.45 0.53
CA VAL A 185 -3.46 19.33 1.30
C VAL A 185 -3.45 19.74 2.77
N LEU A 186 -3.99 18.86 3.62
CA LEU A 186 -4.11 19.07 5.06
C LEU A 186 -3.17 18.11 5.79
N GLU A 187 -2.45 18.61 6.79
CA GLU A 187 -1.54 17.79 7.59
C GLU A 187 -1.77 18.07 9.09
N ILE A 188 -1.98 17.02 9.85
CA ILE A 188 -2.21 17.11 11.29
C ILE A 188 -0.94 17.52 12.06
N CYS A 189 0.22 17.12 11.56
CA CYS A 189 1.52 17.49 12.13
C CYS A 189 1.89 18.94 11.79
N PRO A 190 2.76 19.58 12.58
CA PRO A 190 3.27 20.93 12.28
C PRO A 190 4.33 20.94 11.15
N PHE A 191 4.57 19.81 10.52
CA PHE A 191 5.49 19.63 9.39
C PHE A 191 4.95 18.56 8.43
N SER A 192 5.35 18.64 7.17
CA SER A 192 5.08 17.59 6.18
C SER A 192 5.95 16.37 6.42
N ASN A 193 5.37 15.18 6.28
CA ASN A 193 6.09 13.90 6.33
C ASN A 193 6.64 13.44 4.97
N GLY A 194 6.31 14.15 3.89
CA GLY A 194 6.80 13.86 2.54
C GLY A 194 8.20 14.44 2.29
N LEU A 195 8.86 13.93 1.28
CA LEU A 195 10.17 14.43 0.85
C LEU A 195 10.07 15.88 0.37
N THR A 196 11.07 16.70 0.70
CA THR A 196 11.10 18.14 0.30
C THR A 196 10.91 18.33 -1.21
N ARG A 197 11.51 17.47 -2.04
CA ARG A 197 11.34 17.52 -3.49
C ARG A 197 9.87 17.34 -3.90
N ASN A 198 9.13 16.49 -3.19
CA ASN A 198 7.72 16.26 -3.49
C ASN A 198 6.84 17.43 -3.04
N ILE A 199 7.22 18.14 -1.97
CA ILE A 199 6.54 19.40 -1.59
C ILE A 199 6.65 20.39 -2.75
N VAL A 200 7.86 20.64 -3.24
CA VAL A 200 8.09 21.59 -4.35
C VAL A 200 7.35 21.13 -5.63
N GLN A 201 7.65 19.92 -6.09
CA GLN A 201 7.15 19.43 -7.39
C GLN A 201 5.65 19.09 -7.41
N CYS A 202 5.05 18.85 -6.26
CA CYS A 202 3.65 18.43 -6.19
C CYS A 202 2.70 19.50 -5.64
N LEU A 203 3.21 20.46 -4.89
CA LEU A 203 2.39 21.53 -4.31
C LEU A 203 2.80 22.92 -4.84
N ASP A 204 4.07 23.32 -4.66
CA ASP A 204 4.51 24.68 -5.02
C ASP A 204 4.38 24.92 -6.52
N ASP A 205 4.78 23.98 -7.38
CA ASP A 205 4.65 24.08 -8.86
C ASP A 205 3.20 24.16 -9.36
N TYR A 206 2.22 23.82 -8.49
CA TYR A 206 0.78 23.82 -8.82
C TYR A 206 -0.04 24.78 -7.99
N ASP A 207 0.60 25.65 -7.20
CA ASP A 207 -0.05 26.59 -6.28
C ASP A 207 -1.07 25.92 -5.35
N ILE A 208 -0.79 24.69 -4.88
CA ILE A 208 -1.66 23.93 -3.98
C ILE A 208 -1.32 24.28 -2.53
N PRO A 209 -2.23 24.84 -1.75
CA PRO A 209 -1.95 25.21 -0.37
C PRO A 209 -1.79 24.00 0.55
N LEU A 210 -0.76 24.01 1.40
CA LEU A 210 -0.51 23.05 2.47
C LEU A 210 -0.88 23.67 3.82
N TYR A 211 -1.90 23.11 4.48
CA TYR A 211 -2.30 23.50 5.81
C TYR A 211 -1.72 22.57 6.86
N LEU A 212 -0.63 22.96 7.51
CA LEU A 212 -0.01 22.24 8.62
C LEU A 212 -0.79 22.47 9.92
N SER A 213 -0.75 21.51 10.84
CA SER A 213 -1.50 21.51 12.09
C SER A 213 -3.02 21.66 11.86
N HIS A 214 -3.55 21.02 10.81
CA HIS A 214 -4.97 21.02 10.49
C HIS A 214 -5.48 19.59 10.27
N THR A 215 -6.75 19.38 10.60
CA THR A 215 -7.44 18.11 10.34
C THR A 215 -8.88 18.33 9.91
N ILE A 216 -9.51 17.28 9.37
CA ILE A 216 -10.93 17.30 9.02
C ILE A 216 -11.76 16.89 10.24
N THR A 217 -12.70 17.75 10.62
CA THR A 217 -13.61 17.53 11.74
C THR A 217 -14.97 17.03 11.30
N LYS A 218 -15.37 17.27 10.03
CA LYS A 218 -16.64 16.80 9.50
C LYS A 218 -16.59 16.64 7.97
N ILE A 219 -17.27 15.60 7.47
CA ILE A 219 -17.53 15.40 6.04
C ILE A 219 -18.99 15.73 5.78
N HIS A 220 -19.26 16.52 4.73
CA HIS A 220 -20.59 16.95 4.30
C HIS A 220 -20.99 16.22 3.01
N GLY A 221 -22.29 16.02 2.84
CA GLY A 221 -22.91 15.46 1.66
C GLY A 221 -23.62 14.14 1.93
N ARG A 222 -24.73 13.91 1.25
CA ARG A 222 -25.56 12.72 1.39
C ARG A 222 -25.19 11.64 0.37
N ASP A 223 -25.34 11.93 -0.90
CA ASP A 223 -25.08 10.99 -1.99
C ASP A 223 -23.58 11.03 -2.38
N ARG A 224 -23.02 12.23 -2.44
CA ARG A 224 -21.60 12.48 -2.69
C ARG A 224 -21.09 13.56 -1.75
N VAL A 225 -19.78 13.59 -1.51
CA VAL A 225 -19.10 14.67 -0.76
C VAL A 225 -19.43 16.00 -1.43
N THR A 226 -19.85 16.99 -0.64
CA THR A 226 -20.07 18.37 -1.05
C THR A 226 -19.08 19.34 -0.41
N GLY A 227 -18.37 18.90 0.61
CA GLY A 227 -17.35 19.66 1.31
C GLY A 227 -16.85 18.97 2.57
N VAL A 228 -15.87 19.58 3.19
CA VAL A 228 -15.29 19.18 4.47
C VAL A 228 -15.12 20.39 5.39
N THR A 229 -15.39 20.22 6.69
CA THR A 229 -14.99 21.19 7.72
C THR A 229 -13.61 20.84 8.22
N VAL A 230 -12.73 21.83 8.20
CA VAL A 230 -11.31 21.75 8.61
C VAL A 230 -11.15 22.60 9.88
N ALA A 231 -10.34 22.14 10.83
CA ALA A 231 -9.95 22.92 12.00
C ALA A 231 -8.44 22.81 12.28
N LYS A 232 -7.89 23.82 12.93
CA LYS A 232 -6.55 23.74 13.53
C LYS A 232 -6.52 22.71 14.65
N VAL A 233 -5.36 22.10 14.86
CA VAL A 233 -5.13 21.19 15.99
C VAL A 233 -4.11 21.77 16.97
N ASN A 234 -4.26 21.42 18.24
CA ASN A 234 -3.30 21.72 19.29
C ASN A 234 -2.13 20.70 19.30
N GLU A 235 -1.18 20.86 20.22
CA GLU A 235 -0.01 19.96 20.38
C GLU A 235 -0.39 18.50 20.66
N LYS A 236 -1.62 18.24 21.15
CA LYS A 236 -2.17 16.88 21.36
C LYS A 236 -2.93 16.37 20.13
N MET A 237 -2.81 17.05 18.98
CA MET A 237 -3.53 16.72 17.72
C MET A 237 -5.07 16.75 17.86
N GLN A 238 -5.59 17.55 18.78
CA GLN A 238 -7.02 17.72 19.00
C GLN A 238 -7.51 19.00 18.34
N PRO A 239 -8.67 19.00 17.65
CA PRO A 239 -9.23 20.19 17.03
C PRO A 239 -9.47 21.33 18.05
N ILE A 240 -9.13 22.54 17.64
CA ILE A 240 -9.33 23.75 18.43
C ILE A 240 -10.65 24.38 18.01
N ALA A 241 -11.61 24.47 18.93
CA ALA A 241 -12.90 25.08 18.68
C ALA A 241 -12.79 26.56 18.30
N GLY A 242 -13.60 27.01 17.33
CA GLY A 242 -13.59 28.37 16.79
C GLY A 242 -12.53 28.62 15.70
N THR A 243 -11.83 27.57 15.24
CA THR A 243 -10.88 27.66 14.13
C THR A 243 -11.40 26.98 12.87
N GLU A 244 -12.65 26.52 12.90
CA GLU A 244 -13.27 25.77 11.83
C GLU A 244 -13.52 26.65 10.61
N PHE A 245 -13.28 26.05 9.42
CA PHE A 245 -13.70 26.63 8.14
C PHE A 245 -14.03 25.47 7.16
N ASP A 246 -14.88 25.79 6.19
CA ASP A 246 -15.31 24.80 5.22
C ASP A 246 -14.53 24.93 3.90
N ILE A 247 -14.24 23.79 3.28
CA ILE A 247 -13.71 23.69 1.91
C ILE A 247 -14.73 22.90 1.08
N GLU A 248 -15.25 23.52 0.04
CA GLU A 248 -16.10 22.85 -0.96
C GLU A 248 -15.26 21.86 -1.77
N CYS A 249 -15.71 20.61 -1.84
CA CYS A 249 -15.06 19.58 -2.65
C CYS A 249 -16.07 18.47 -2.98
N ASP A 250 -15.82 17.72 -4.04
CA ASP A 250 -16.60 16.52 -4.40
C ASP A 250 -15.86 15.23 -4.05
N THR A 251 -14.60 15.35 -3.66
CA THR A 251 -13.73 14.22 -3.39
C THR A 251 -12.75 14.53 -2.25
N LEU A 252 -12.65 13.58 -1.32
CA LEU A 252 -11.67 13.58 -0.24
C LEU A 252 -10.73 12.38 -0.42
N LEU A 253 -9.44 12.65 -0.56
CA LEU A 253 -8.39 11.61 -0.58
C LEU A 253 -7.71 11.53 0.79
N LEU A 254 -7.51 10.30 1.26
CA LEU A 254 -6.89 10.01 2.55
C LEU A 254 -5.50 9.40 2.34
N SER A 255 -4.46 10.08 2.83
CA SER A 255 -3.06 9.60 2.87
C SER A 255 -2.55 9.61 4.31
N VAL A 256 -3.21 8.85 5.18
CA VAL A 256 -3.09 8.95 6.65
C VAL A 256 -2.42 7.74 7.29
N GLY A 257 -1.53 7.11 6.55
CA GLY A 257 -0.72 5.98 6.99
C GLY A 257 -1.24 4.63 6.52
N LEU A 258 -0.43 3.61 6.78
CA LEU A 258 -0.59 2.26 6.30
C LEU A 258 -0.96 1.29 7.43
N ILE A 259 -1.56 0.17 7.06
CA ILE A 259 -1.86 -0.97 7.94
C ILE A 259 -1.32 -2.22 7.25
N PRO A 260 -0.47 -3.03 7.89
CA PRO A 260 -0.02 -4.30 7.32
C PRO A 260 -1.19 -5.24 7.03
N GLU A 261 -1.10 -5.98 5.93
CA GLU A 261 -2.06 -7.05 5.57
C GLU A 261 -1.77 -8.31 6.41
N ASN A 262 -2.28 -8.33 7.63
CA ASN A 262 -1.88 -9.31 8.66
C ASN A 262 -2.96 -10.31 9.06
N GLU A 263 -4.02 -10.45 8.30
CA GLU A 263 -5.07 -11.42 8.57
C GLU A 263 -4.48 -12.85 8.63
N LEU A 264 -3.67 -13.23 7.63
CA LEU A 264 -3.01 -14.53 7.57
C LEU A 264 -1.96 -14.70 8.69
N SER A 265 -1.24 -13.63 9.04
CA SER A 265 -0.25 -13.67 10.13
C SER A 265 -0.92 -13.91 11.48
N ARG A 266 -2.09 -13.31 11.70
CA ARG A 266 -2.87 -13.47 12.94
C ARG A 266 -3.54 -14.84 13.03
N SER A 267 -4.06 -15.38 11.93
CA SER A 267 -4.64 -16.72 11.93
C SER A 267 -3.62 -17.83 12.19
N LEU A 268 -2.33 -17.55 11.96
CA LEU A 268 -1.20 -18.41 12.32
C LEU A 268 -0.72 -18.24 13.77
N ASP A 269 -1.33 -17.33 14.54
CA ASP A 269 -0.90 -16.97 15.90
C ASP A 269 0.57 -16.48 15.97
N LEU A 270 1.03 -15.75 14.93
CA LEU A 270 2.37 -15.16 14.94
C LEU A 270 2.46 -14.06 15.98
N GLU A 271 3.63 -13.92 16.61
CA GLU A 271 3.92 -12.78 17.48
C GLU A 271 3.92 -11.48 16.66
N MET A 272 3.08 -10.52 17.10
CA MET A 272 2.87 -9.26 16.40
C MET A 272 3.51 -8.09 17.15
N HIS A 273 4.17 -7.20 16.41
CA HIS A 273 4.78 -6.01 16.98
C HIS A 273 3.70 -4.97 17.38
N PRO A 274 3.68 -4.48 18.64
CA PRO A 274 2.58 -3.66 19.15
C PRO A 274 2.43 -2.31 18.43
N LEU A 275 3.52 -1.72 17.93
CA LEU A 275 3.49 -0.41 17.26
C LEU A 275 3.20 -0.54 15.77
N THR A 276 3.88 -1.45 15.07
CA THR A 276 3.73 -1.60 13.62
C THR A 276 2.56 -2.48 13.23
N SER A 277 2.08 -3.31 14.15
CA SER A 277 1.07 -4.35 13.89
C SER A 277 1.48 -5.38 12.83
N GLY A 278 2.76 -5.42 12.45
CA GLY A 278 3.37 -6.45 11.60
C GLY A 278 3.88 -7.63 12.42
N PRO A 279 4.13 -8.81 11.82
CA PRO A 279 4.76 -9.92 12.52
C PRO A 279 6.18 -9.53 12.95
N ILE A 280 6.56 -9.96 14.17
CA ILE A 280 7.93 -9.82 14.66
C ILE A 280 8.81 -10.77 13.87
N VAL A 281 9.90 -10.24 13.31
CA VAL A 281 10.88 -11.03 12.55
C VAL A 281 12.29 -10.76 13.04
N ASP A 282 13.13 -11.78 12.97
CA ASP A 282 14.56 -11.65 13.22
C ASP A 282 15.33 -11.09 11.99
N GLN A 283 16.65 -11.00 12.10
CA GLN A 283 17.52 -10.52 11.01
C GLN A 283 17.46 -11.39 9.74
N ARG A 284 17.03 -12.67 9.87
CA ARG A 284 16.83 -13.61 8.77
C ARG A 284 15.39 -13.65 8.29
N ARG A 285 14.56 -12.70 8.73
CA ARG A 285 13.14 -12.63 8.41
C ARG A 285 12.30 -13.79 8.92
N ARG A 286 12.80 -14.57 9.89
CA ARG A 286 12.04 -15.65 10.53
C ARG A 286 11.03 -15.06 11.49
N THR A 287 9.81 -15.58 11.45
CA THR A 287 8.74 -15.27 12.41
C THR A 287 8.87 -16.12 13.68
N SER A 288 7.95 -15.97 14.62
CA SER A 288 7.86 -16.81 15.83
C SER A 288 7.56 -18.28 15.53
N LEU A 289 7.01 -18.60 14.35
CA LEU A 289 6.64 -19.96 13.97
C LEU A 289 7.70 -20.55 13.00
N PRO A 290 8.30 -21.71 13.29
CA PRO A 290 9.31 -22.33 12.43
C PRO A 290 8.82 -22.67 11.04
N GLY A 291 9.63 -22.28 10.03
CA GLY A 291 9.30 -22.46 8.60
C GLY A 291 8.41 -21.37 8.02
N PHE A 292 8.11 -20.33 8.81
CA PHE A 292 7.41 -19.14 8.33
C PHE A 292 8.31 -17.91 8.39
N TYR A 293 8.26 -17.12 7.33
CA TYR A 293 9.04 -15.92 7.14
C TYR A 293 8.12 -14.77 6.74
N ALA A 294 8.52 -13.53 7.00
CA ALA A 294 7.79 -12.36 6.53
C ALA A 294 8.75 -11.27 6.08
N ALA A 295 8.43 -10.58 4.99
CA ALA A 295 9.24 -9.50 4.42
C ALA A 295 8.40 -8.44 3.71
N GLY A 296 8.96 -7.24 3.57
CA GLY A 296 8.28 -6.10 2.97
C GLY A 296 7.29 -5.42 3.91
N ASN A 297 6.33 -4.70 3.35
CA ASN A 297 5.40 -3.86 4.10
C ASN A 297 4.42 -4.64 5.01
N VAL A 298 4.32 -5.95 4.88
CA VAL A 298 3.59 -6.78 5.84
C VAL A 298 4.18 -6.68 7.26
N CYS A 299 5.47 -6.40 7.38
CA CYS A 299 6.15 -6.17 8.65
C CYS A 299 6.08 -4.72 9.12
N LEU A 300 5.81 -3.74 8.20
CA LEU A 300 5.93 -2.30 8.46
C LEU A 300 7.16 -1.96 9.33
N LEU A 301 8.30 -2.54 8.96
CA LEU A 301 9.55 -2.14 9.57
C LEU A 301 9.79 -0.68 9.19
N TYR A 302 9.80 0.21 10.16
CA TYR A 302 10.21 1.59 9.98
C TYR A 302 11.67 1.62 9.53
N THR A 303 11.89 1.48 8.25
CA THR A 303 13.07 1.99 7.59
C THR A 303 12.60 3.18 6.78
N SER A 304 13.21 4.31 7.01
CA SER A 304 12.95 5.58 6.34
C SER A 304 13.12 5.56 4.82
N ASP A 305 13.34 4.39 4.23
CA ASP A 305 13.70 4.17 2.83
C ASP A 305 12.72 3.21 2.13
N ALA A 306 11.46 3.18 2.56
CA ALA A 306 10.39 2.49 1.84
C ALA A 306 9.85 3.39 0.73
N ALA A 307 10.69 3.73 -0.23
CA ALA A 307 10.32 4.25 -1.54
C ALA A 307 11.14 3.50 -2.60
#